data_96269ad0e18c3058bb40f7f9df944484
#
_entry.id   96269ad0e18c3058bb40f7f9df944484
#
_cell.length_a   1.000
_cell.length_b   1.000
_cell.length_c   1.000
_cell.angle_alpha   90.00
_cell.angle_beta   90.00
_cell.angle_gamma   90.00
#
_symmetry.space_group_name_H-M   'P 1'
#
loop_
_entity.id
_entity.type
_entity.pdbx_description
1 polymer ?
#
loop_
_entity_poly.entity_id
_entity_poly.type
_entity_poly.pdbx_seq_one_letter_code
_entity_poly.pdbx_strand_id
1 'polypeptide(L)'
;WTTETDCSTCHADEASSRQDAACTASKHTSLQCADCHTDTATLAKQHEGASSDDRMPSRLKQTTVEASVCLSCHDQDEIAAESSSCTALSDAQGTTVNPHELPETDTHGQIACTDCHSMHEEQTDLQGDAKAYCMSCHHADVFECYTCHEHS
;
A
#
# COMPACT_ATOMS: atom_id res chain seq x y z
N TRP A 1 -0.13 -26.45 2.53
CA TRP A 1 -0.87 -25.23 2.76
C TRP A 1 -2.29 -25.30 2.20
N THR A 2 -3.23 -24.74 2.93
CA THR A 2 -4.64 -24.55 2.51
C THR A 2 -5.10 -23.16 2.98
N THR A 3 -6.20 -22.67 2.45
CA THR A 3 -6.80 -21.38 2.85
C THR A 3 -7.25 -21.35 4.32
N GLU A 4 -7.36 -22.52 4.97
CA GLU A 4 -7.71 -22.67 6.38
C GLU A 4 -6.48 -22.78 7.29
N THR A 5 -5.26 -22.79 6.71
CA THR A 5 -4.03 -22.84 7.49
C THR A 5 -3.86 -21.55 8.29
N ASP A 6 -3.52 -21.67 9.58
CA ASP A 6 -3.18 -20.51 10.40
C ASP A 6 -1.88 -19.87 9.89
N CYS A 7 -2.03 -18.71 9.26
CA CYS A 7 -0.92 -17.97 8.66
C CYS A 7 0.15 -17.59 9.70
N SER A 8 -0.25 -17.30 10.94
CA SER A 8 0.66 -16.88 12.00
C SER A 8 1.67 -17.94 12.40
N THR A 9 1.43 -19.21 12.04
CA THR A 9 2.39 -20.31 12.29
C THR A 9 3.72 -20.09 11.58
N CYS A 10 3.68 -19.49 10.40
CA CYS A 10 4.87 -19.19 9.59
C CYS A 10 5.12 -17.68 9.45
N HIS A 11 4.08 -16.85 9.41
CA HIS A 11 4.15 -15.41 9.25
C HIS A 11 3.98 -14.69 10.59
N ALA A 12 4.90 -14.98 11.53
CA ALA A 12 4.79 -14.46 12.90
C ALA A 12 4.99 -12.94 12.96
N ASP A 13 5.86 -12.37 12.12
CA ASP A 13 6.15 -10.94 12.09
C ASP A 13 4.94 -10.17 11.55
N GLU A 14 4.34 -10.63 10.46
CA GLU A 14 3.13 -10.04 9.89
C GLU A 14 1.93 -10.20 10.84
N ALA A 15 1.84 -11.31 11.56
CA ALA A 15 0.80 -11.50 12.57
C ALA A 15 1.00 -10.56 13.77
N SER A 16 2.25 -10.31 14.19
CA SER A 16 2.57 -9.42 15.32
C SER A 16 2.29 -7.96 15.00
N SER A 17 2.48 -7.53 13.74
CA SER A 17 2.22 -6.16 13.29
C SER A 17 0.77 -5.72 13.50
N ARG A 18 -0.16 -6.68 13.58
CA ARG A 18 -1.57 -6.40 13.91
C ARG A 18 -1.79 -5.95 15.35
N GLN A 19 -0.80 -6.12 16.21
CA GLN A 19 -0.82 -5.65 17.61
C GLN A 19 0.09 -4.45 17.83
N ASP A 20 0.83 -4.04 16.81
CA ASP A 20 1.71 -2.89 16.85
C ASP A 20 0.99 -1.63 16.36
N ALA A 21 0.81 -0.65 17.26
CA ALA A 21 0.11 0.60 16.96
C ALA A 21 0.82 1.45 15.87
N ALA A 22 2.10 1.20 15.60
CA ALA A 22 2.86 1.85 14.53
C ALA A 22 2.57 1.27 13.14
N CYS A 23 1.99 0.06 13.09
CA CYS A 23 1.62 -0.61 11.84
C CYS A 23 0.15 -0.36 11.48
N THR A 24 -0.14 -0.11 10.21
CA THR A 24 -1.53 0.10 9.72
C THR A 24 -2.39 -1.15 9.95
N ALA A 25 -1.82 -2.35 9.89
CA ALA A 25 -2.52 -3.60 10.16
C ALA A 25 -3.21 -3.63 11.53
N SER A 26 -2.71 -2.88 12.53
CA SER A 26 -3.32 -2.78 13.86
C SER A 26 -4.69 -2.11 13.87
N LYS A 27 -5.02 -1.35 12.83
CA LYS A 27 -6.33 -0.71 12.66
C LYS A 27 -7.38 -1.68 12.10
N HIS A 28 -6.95 -2.85 11.62
CA HIS A 28 -7.77 -3.85 10.93
C HIS A 28 -7.82 -5.19 11.70
N THR A 29 -7.76 -5.14 13.03
CA THR A 29 -7.69 -6.35 13.88
C THR A 29 -8.92 -7.25 13.80
N SER A 30 -10.07 -6.74 13.35
CA SER A 30 -11.29 -7.51 13.14
C SER A 30 -11.28 -8.38 11.88
N LEU A 31 -10.39 -8.09 10.93
CA LEU A 31 -10.26 -8.82 9.67
C LEU A 31 -9.32 -10.03 9.85
N GLN A 32 -9.50 -11.03 8.98
CA GLN A 32 -8.56 -12.14 8.86
C GLN A 32 -7.51 -11.82 7.78
N CYS A 33 -6.40 -12.56 7.76
CA CYS A 33 -5.37 -12.38 6.74
C CYS A 33 -5.94 -12.56 5.31
N ALA A 34 -6.83 -13.55 5.13
CA ALA A 34 -7.46 -13.86 3.86
C ALA A 34 -8.49 -12.81 3.40
N ASP A 35 -8.93 -11.90 4.27
CA ASP A 35 -9.84 -10.80 3.88
C ASP A 35 -9.12 -9.75 3.03
N CYS A 36 -7.80 -9.63 3.20
CA CYS A 36 -6.94 -8.77 2.39
C CYS A 36 -6.17 -9.56 1.32
N HIS A 37 -5.62 -10.74 1.68
CA HIS A 37 -4.89 -11.61 0.76
C HIS A 37 -5.85 -12.54 0.01
N THR A 38 -6.62 -11.99 -0.91
CA THR A 38 -7.74 -12.67 -1.59
C THR A 38 -7.30 -13.50 -2.80
N ASP A 39 -6.11 -13.29 -3.36
CA ASP A 39 -5.61 -14.09 -4.49
C ASP A 39 -5.12 -15.46 -4.02
N THR A 40 -6.08 -16.33 -3.77
CA THR A 40 -5.82 -17.70 -3.31
C THR A 40 -5.04 -18.56 -4.31
N ALA A 41 -5.12 -18.25 -5.61
CA ALA A 41 -4.37 -18.97 -6.63
C ALA A 41 -2.88 -18.65 -6.56
N THR A 42 -2.53 -17.38 -6.45
CA THR A 42 -1.15 -16.95 -6.25
C THR A 42 -0.62 -17.42 -4.90
N LEU A 43 -1.42 -17.34 -3.83
CA LEU A 43 -1.03 -17.86 -2.52
C LEU A 43 -0.73 -19.35 -2.57
N ALA A 44 -1.60 -20.17 -3.17
CA ALA A 44 -1.39 -21.60 -3.31
C ALA A 44 -0.08 -21.91 -4.05
N LYS A 45 0.19 -21.18 -5.15
CA LYS A 45 1.43 -21.34 -5.92
C LYS A 45 2.67 -20.95 -5.13
N GLN A 46 2.60 -19.90 -4.32
CA GLN A 46 3.73 -19.45 -3.48
C GLN A 46 4.02 -20.42 -2.34
N HIS A 47 3.01 -21.14 -1.86
CA HIS A 47 3.11 -22.11 -0.77
C HIS A 47 3.21 -23.57 -1.27
N GLU A 48 3.38 -23.79 -2.58
CA GLU A 48 3.57 -25.15 -3.12
C GLU A 48 4.79 -25.82 -2.49
N GLY A 49 4.57 -26.93 -1.81
CA GLY A 49 5.61 -27.69 -1.11
C GLY A 49 6.05 -27.10 0.23
N ALA A 50 5.46 -25.99 0.69
CA ALA A 50 5.80 -25.41 1.98
C ALA A 50 5.28 -26.27 3.15
N SER A 51 6.11 -26.47 4.16
CA SER A 51 5.79 -27.19 5.41
C SER A 51 6.10 -26.30 6.61
N SER A 52 5.36 -26.47 7.70
CA SER A 52 5.63 -25.80 8.98
C SER A 52 7.00 -26.16 9.59
N ASP A 53 7.60 -27.26 9.13
CA ASP A 53 8.92 -27.69 9.57
C ASP A 53 10.05 -27.02 8.77
N ASP A 54 9.70 -26.32 7.68
CA ASP A 54 10.69 -25.63 6.86
C ASP A 54 11.11 -24.32 7.52
N ARG A 55 12.37 -23.96 7.32
CA ARG A 55 12.83 -22.64 7.76
C ARG A 55 12.21 -21.57 6.88
N MET A 56 11.60 -20.57 7.51
CA MET A 56 11.09 -19.38 6.81
C MET A 56 12.20 -18.75 5.95
N PRO A 57 11.90 -18.37 4.70
CA PRO A 57 12.81 -17.58 3.89
C PRO A 57 13.11 -16.25 4.59
N SER A 58 14.36 -15.81 4.53
CA SER A 58 14.77 -14.52 5.09
C SER A 58 14.16 -13.31 4.35
N ARG A 59 13.52 -13.53 3.22
CA ARG A 59 12.85 -12.51 2.43
C ARG A 59 11.60 -13.14 1.80
N LEU A 60 10.45 -12.63 2.20
CA LEU A 60 9.19 -13.01 1.59
C LEU A 60 9.02 -12.28 0.25
N LYS A 61 8.27 -12.90 -0.66
CA LYS A 61 7.82 -12.22 -1.86
C LYS A 61 6.64 -11.33 -1.47
N GLN A 62 6.68 -10.09 -1.91
CA GLN A 62 5.54 -9.20 -1.74
C GLN A 62 4.34 -9.74 -2.53
N THR A 63 3.18 -9.71 -1.88
CA THR A 63 1.89 -10.01 -2.51
C THR A 63 1.18 -8.69 -2.75
N THR A 64 0.70 -8.49 -3.97
CA THR A 64 -0.15 -7.34 -4.29
C THR A 64 -1.53 -7.56 -3.68
N VAL A 65 -2.05 -6.53 -3.02
CA VAL A 65 -3.46 -6.47 -2.60
C VAL A 65 -4.13 -5.45 -3.50
N GLU A 66 -5.15 -5.91 -4.24
CA GLU A 66 -5.88 -5.07 -5.16
C GLU A 66 -6.61 -3.93 -4.43
N ALA A 67 -6.63 -2.73 -5.03
CA ALA A 67 -7.31 -1.58 -4.45
C ALA A 67 -8.78 -1.84 -4.13
N SER A 68 -9.45 -2.69 -4.92
CA SER A 68 -10.84 -3.10 -4.70
C SER A 68 -11.08 -3.77 -3.35
N VAL A 69 -10.07 -4.40 -2.76
CA VAL A 69 -10.14 -5.00 -1.42
C VAL A 69 -10.29 -3.89 -0.38
N CYS A 70 -9.47 -2.85 -0.45
CA CYS A 70 -9.54 -1.69 0.45
C CYS A 70 -10.86 -0.94 0.25
N LEU A 71 -11.24 -0.69 -1.00
CA LEU A 71 -12.44 0.06 -1.38
C LEU A 71 -13.74 -0.71 -1.12
N SER A 72 -13.69 -1.97 -0.73
CA SER A 72 -14.88 -2.70 -0.27
C SER A 72 -15.43 -2.17 1.07
N CYS A 73 -14.59 -1.46 1.84
CA CYS A 73 -14.93 -0.88 3.14
C CYS A 73 -14.62 0.63 3.20
N HIS A 74 -13.64 1.10 2.44
CA HIS A 74 -13.25 2.51 2.37
C HIS A 74 -13.88 3.16 1.13
N ASP A 75 -14.61 4.25 1.34
CA ASP A 75 -15.15 5.02 0.23
C ASP A 75 -14.09 5.99 -0.32
N GLN A 76 -13.88 5.98 -1.64
CA GLN A 76 -12.84 6.79 -2.29
C GLN A 76 -13.09 8.29 -2.13
N ASP A 77 -14.34 8.72 -2.24
CA ASP A 77 -14.70 10.14 -2.14
C ASP A 77 -14.54 10.63 -0.69
N GLU A 78 -14.85 9.78 0.31
CA GLU A 78 -14.63 10.09 1.72
C GLU A 78 -13.13 10.22 2.03
N ILE A 79 -12.29 9.28 1.56
CA ILE A 79 -10.84 9.36 1.73
C ILE A 79 -10.28 10.64 1.08
N ALA A 80 -10.72 10.95 -0.14
CA ALA A 80 -10.29 12.16 -0.85
C ALA A 80 -10.72 13.43 -0.10
N ALA A 81 -11.93 13.46 0.45
CA ALA A 81 -12.42 14.59 1.24
C ALA A 81 -11.65 14.76 2.55
N GLU A 82 -11.37 13.69 3.28
CA GLU A 82 -10.59 13.73 4.53
C GLU A 82 -9.15 14.20 4.31
N SER A 83 -8.54 13.82 3.19
CA SER A 83 -7.17 14.22 2.84
C SER A 83 -7.06 15.56 2.11
N SER A 84 -8.17 16.21 1.77
CA SER A 84 -8.21 17.45 0.97
C SER A 84 -7.44 18.63 1.60
N SER A 85 -7.31 18.66 2.92
CA SER A 85 -6.55 19.69 3.64
C SER A 85 -5.07 19.34 3.86
N CYS A 86 -4.62 18.18 3.38
CA CYS A 86 -3.22 17.75 3.52
C CYS A 86 -2.32 18.57 2.60
N THR A 87 -1.31 19.22 3.17
CA THR A 87 -0.32 20.03 2.43
C THR A 87 1.02 19.33 2.25
N ALA A 88 1.11 18.06 2.60
CA ALA A 88 2.35 17.30 2.55
C ALA A 88 2.92 17.17 1.13
N LEU A 89 2.04 17.05 0.14
CA LEU A 89 2.41 16.99 -1.28
C LEU A 89 2.25 18.38 -1.92
N SER A 90 3.07 19.32 -1.46
CA SER A 90 3.17 20.65 -2.07
C SER A 90 4.53 20.80 -2.75
N ASP A 91 4.54 21.45 -3.90
CA ASP A 91 5.74 21.80 -4.64
C ASP A 91 6.32 23.17 -4.22
N ALA A 92 7.46 23.56 -4.83
CA ALA A 92 8.14 24.82 -4.54
C ALA A 92 7.33 26.07 -4.97
N GLN A 93 6.37 25.92 -5.87
CA GLN A 93 5.48 26.98 -6.36
C GLN A 93 4.19 27.08 -5.54
N GLY A 94 4.00 26.18 -4.56
CA GLY A 94 2.85 26.16 -3.69
C GLY A 94 1.65 25.39 -4.26
N THR A 95 1.84 24.63 -5.35
CA THR A 95 0.83 23.71 -5.84
C THR A 95 0.71 22.53 -4.87
N THR A 96 -0.48 22.25 -4.41
CA THR A 96 -0.76 21.12 -3.51
C THR A 96 -1.63 20.10 -4.23
N VAL A 97 -1.30 18.83 -4.10
CA VAL A 97 -2.05 17.72 -4.69
C VAL A 97 -2.57 16.80 -3.60
N ASN A 98 -3.82 16.39 -3.77
CA ASN A 98 -4.41 15.33 -2.97
C ASN A 98 -4.04 13.97 -3.60
N PRO A 99 -3.29 13.10 -2.90
CA PRO A 99 -2.88 11.81 -3.44
C PRO A 99 -4.06 10.86 -3.71
N HIS A 100 -5.22 11.11 -3.10
CA HIS A 100 -6.43 10.31 -3.30
C HIS A 100 -7.36 10.86 -4.37
N GLU A 101 -6.98 11.96 -5.04
CA GLU A 101 -7.74 12.61 -6.11
C GLU A 101 -6.81 12.94 -7.29
N LEU A 102 -6.00 11.96 -7.69
CA LEU A 102 -5.07 12.13 -8.80
C LEU A 102 -5.82 12.15 -10.14
N PRO A 103 -5.29 12.88 -11.15
CA PRO A 103 -5.85 12.83 -12.50
C PRO A 103 -5.87 11.40 -13.04
N GLU A 104 -6.98 11.02 -13.68
CA GLU A 104 -7.10 9.72 -14.33
C GLU A 104 -6.14 9.64 -15.53
N THR A 105 -5.11 8.83 -15.39
CA THR A 105 -4.16 8.49 -16.45
C THR A 105 -3.82 7.00 -16.36
N ASP A 106 -3.31 6.43 -17.45
CA ASP A 106 -2.89 5.03 -17.46
C ASP A 106 -1.83 4.72 -16.38
N THR A 107 -1.00 5.71 -16.04
CA THR A 107 0.06 5.57 -15.04
C THR A 107 -0.48 5.71 -13.62
N HIS A 108 -1.29 6.75 -13.35
CA HIS A 108 -1.87 6.94 -12.02
C HIS A 108 -2.87 5.83 -11.66
N GLY A 109 -3.58 5.30 -12.65
CA GLY A 109 -4.48 4.16 -12.44
C GLY A 109 -3.78 2.84 -12.04
N GLN A 110 -2.45 2.79 -12.11
CA GLN A 110 -1.66 1.63 -11.66
C GLN A 110 -1.16 1.76 -10.22
N ILE A 111 -1.34 2.91 -9.58
CA ILE A 111 -0.91 3.14 -8.20
C ILE A 111 -1.83 2.37 -7.25
N ALA A 112 -1.25 1.43 -6.51
CA ALA A 112 -1.97 0.70 -5.49
C ALA A 112 -1.95 1.45 -4.16
N CYS A 113 -2.96 1.22 -3.32
CA CYS A 113 -2.99 1.79 -1.96
C CYS A 113 -1.72 1.43 -1.17
N THR A 114 -1.24 0.20 -1.36
CA THR A 114 -0.05 -0.33 -0.69
C THR A 114 1.28 0.23 -1.20
N ASP A 115 1.29 1.01 -2.27
CA ASP A 115 2.50 1.71 -2.73
C ASP A 115 2.89 2.87 -1.79
N CYS A 116 1.89 3.39 -1.05
CA CYS A 116 2.10 4.45 -0.06
C CYS A 116 1.77 3.97 1.37
N HIS A 117 0.77 3.09 1.52
CA HIS A 117 0.32 2.60 2.81
C HIS A 117 0.93 1.23 3.14
N SER A 118 2.01 1.22 3.93
CA SER A 118 2.56 -0.01 4.47
C SER A 118 1.63 -0.63 5.52
N MET A 119 1.29 -1.91 5.37
CA MET A 119 0.37 -2.58 6.28
C MET A 119 1.09 -3.23 7.47
N HIS A 120 2.19 -3.94 7.21
CA HIS A 120 2.88 -4.78 8.19
C HIS A 120 4.21 -4.21 8.69
N GLU A 121 4.64 -3.09 8.15
CA GLU A 121 5.85 -2.38 8.58
C GLU A 121 5.47 -1.09 9.31
N GLU A 122 6.32 -0.65 10.24
CA GLU A 122 6.16 0.65 10.87
C GLU A 122 6.20 1.76 9.82
N GLN A 123 5.18 2.61 9.81
CA GLN A 123 5.11 3.76 8.93
C GLN A 123 5.15 5.05 9.75
N THR A 124 6.34 5.58 9.93
CA THR A 124 6.58 6.78 10.76
C THR A 124 6.52 8.07 9.97
N ASP A 125 6.66 8.02 8.65
CA ASP A 125 6.61 9.19 7.75
C ASP A 125 5.85 8.90 6.47
N LEU A 126 4.54 8.65 6.58
CA LEU A 126 3.65 8.40 5.43
C LEU A 126 3.77 9.52 4.36
N GLN A 127 3.94 10.77 4.80
CA GLN A 127 4.02 11.91 3.87
C GLN A 127 5.32 11.92 3.08
N GLY A 128 6.44 11.61 3.74
CA GLY A 128 7.73 11.45 3.09
C GLY A 128 7.75 10.26 2.12
N ASP A 129 7.16 9.15 2.52
CA ASP A 129 7.04 7.94 1.70
C ASP A 129 6.21 8.22 0.43
N ALA A 130 5.04 8.85 0.57
CA ALA A 130 4.19 9.24 -0.54
C ALA A 130 4.92 10.21 -1.50
N LYS A 131 5.62 11.20 -0.97
CA LYS A 131 6.42 12.13 -1.78
C LYS A 131 7.54 11.40 -2.53
N ALA A 132 8.26 10.50 -1.86
CA ALA A 132 9.32 9.71 -2.48
C ALA A 132 8.77 8.81 -3.60
N TYR A 133 7.59 8.23 -3.40
CA TYR A 133 6.92 7.44 -4.43
C TYR A 133 6.58 8.31 -5.67
N CYS A 134 5.97 9.47 -5.49
CA CYS A 134 5.68 10.39 -6.58
C CYS A 134 6.96 10.79 -7.35
N MET A 135 8.03 11.09 -6.63
CA MET A 135 9.32 11.47 -7.20
C MET A 135 10.03 10.34 -7.94
N SER A 136 9.59 9.11 -7.81
CA SER A 136 10.13 8.00 -8.61
C SER A 136 9.81 8.14 -10.11
N CYS A 137 8.74 8.86 -10.44
CA CYS A 137 8.35 9.19 -11.82
C CYS A 137 8.47 10.70 -12.09
N HIS A 138 8.15 11.55 -11.11
CA HIS A 138 8.25 13.01 -11.21
C HIS A 138 9.62 13.47 -10.69
N HIS A 139 10.56 13.73 -11.59
CA HIS A 139 11.99 13.86 -11.27
C HIS A 139 12.48 15.29 -10.96
N ALA A 140 11.61 16.30 -11.01
CA ALA A 140 11.95 17.68 -10.61
C ALA A 140 11.20 18.05 -9.31
N ASP A 141 10.05 18.67 -9.44
CA ASP A 141 9.07 18.78 -8.36
C ASP A 141 7.83 17.96 -8.74
N VAL A 142 7.08 17.50 -7.74
CA VAL A 142 6.06 16.45 -7.93
C VAL A 142 5.01 16.82 -8.98
N PHE A 143 4.76 18.13 -9.19
CA PHE A 143 3.66 18.59 -10.04
C PHE A 143 4.11 19.49 -11.19
N GLU A 144 5.40 19.62 -11.42
CA GLU A 144 5.96 20.59 -12.37
C GLU A 144 6.53 19.94 -13.62
N CYS A 145 5.81 18.98 -14.20
CA CYS A 145 6.21 18.37 -15.48
C CYS A 145 6.47 19.44 -16.57
N TYR A 146 5.78 20.56 -16.50
CA TYR A 146 5.88 21.65 -17.48
C TYR A 146 6.96 22.68 -17.17
N THR A 147 7.73 22.53 -16.09
CA THR A 147 8.93 23.35 -15.86
C THR A 147 10.02 23.03 -16.88
N CYS A 148 10.07 21.78 -17.35
CA CYS A 148 11.06 21.29 -18.33
C CYS A 148 10.44 20.83 -19.65
N HIS A 149 9.12 20.64 -19.72
CA HIS A 149 8.41 20.16 -20.90
C HIS A 149 7.39 21.21 -21.36
N GLU A 150 7.44 21.60 -22.64
CA GLU A 150 6.42 22.48 -23.23
C GLU A 150 5.08 21.75 -23.30
N HIS A 151 3.98 22.49 -23.02
CA HIS A 151 2.63 22.02 -23.31
C HIS A 151 2.48 21.79 -24.80
N SER A 152 2.30 20.58 -25.25
CA SER A 152 2.00 20.23 -26.63
C SER A 152 0.52 20.40 -26.95
#